data_1574b0ac3fce2e1c72a74e614d86252a
#
_entry.id   1574b0ac3fce2e1c72a74e614d86252a
#
_cell.length_a   1.000
_cell.length_b   1.000
_cell.length_c   1.000
_cell.angle_alpha   90.00
_cell.angle_beta   90.00
_cell.angle_gamma   90.00
#
_symmetry.space_group_name_H-M   'P 1'
#
loop_
_entity.id
_entity.type
_entity.pdbx_description
1 polymer ?
#
loop_
_entity_poly.entity_id
_entity_poly.type
_entity_poly.pdbx_seq_one_letter_code
_entity_poly.pdbx_strand_id
1 'polypeptide(L)'
;MRERGWDVITVDINPDFEPDICTDITTFHYSGPVPDLIWASPPCIEFSKASLPASWACNRMPAEPDINLMLAAKRIIDDVKPRWWVIENVRGAVSWFIPILGPVRKKSGSRYLWGEFPIFDCDPGYGKWRLPPSRDRAAIRSMIPRQLSKALSIAVESSEER
;
A
#
# COMPACT_ATOMS: atom_id res chain seq x y z
N MET A 1 -13.71 -1.19 1.86
CA MET A 1 -14.10 0.13 2.36
C MET A 1 -15.40 0.61 1.74
N ARG A 2 -15.55 0.87 0.45
CA ARG A 2 -16.84 1.28 -0.18
C ARG A 2 -18.04 0.41 0.23
N GLU A 3 -17.89 -0.91 0.29
CA GLU A 3 -18.95 -1.84 0.76
C GLU A 3 -19.37 -1.65 2.22
N ARG A 4 -18.60 -0.92 2.99
CA ARG A 4 -18.89 -0.54 4.39
C ARG A 4 -19.41 0.89 4.52
N GLY A 5 -19.74 1.54 3.42
CA GLY A 5 -20.26 2.91 3.42
C GLY A 5 -19.19 4.01 3.47
N TRP A 6 -17.90 3.66 3.31
CA TRP A 6 -16.85 4.67 3.23
C TRP A 6 -16.92 5.41 1.90
N ASP A 7 -16.83 6.72 1.96
CA ASP A 7 -16.51 7.53 0.80
C ASP A 7 -15.00 7.33 0.47
N VAL A 8 -14.71 6.84 -0.73
CA VAL A 8 -13.36 6.43 -1.11
C VAL A 8 -12.97 7.12 -2.40
N ILE A 9 -11.94 7.94 -2.34
CA ILE A 9 -11.30 8.55 -3.51
C ILE A 9 -10.07 7.71 -3.86
N THR A 10 -10.00 7.25 -5.10
CA THR A 10 -8.86 6.49 -5.64
C THR A 10 -8.03 7.36 -6.56
N VAL A 11 -6.70 7.24 -6.44
CA VAL A 11 -5.74 7.98 -7.27
C VAL A 11 -4.78 6.98 -7.90
N ASP A 12 -4.67 6.97 -9.21
CA ASP A 12 -3.74 6.15 -9.96
C ASP A 12 -3.34 6.86 -11.26
N ILE A 13 -2.16 6.54 -11.79
CA ILE A 13 -1.71 7.06 -13.09
C ILE A 13 -2.28 6.25 -14.26
N ASN A 14 -2.67 5.00 -14.01
CA ASN A 14 -3.19 4.12 -15.05
C ASN A 14 -4.72 4.26 -15.19
N PRO A 15 -5.21 4.79 -16.31
CA PRO A 15 -6.64 4.95 -16.56
C PRO A 15 -7.40 3.60 -16.65
N ASP A 16 -6.72 2.49 -16.95
CA ASP A 16 -7.35 1.16 -17.04
C ASP A 16 -7.90 0.68 -15.68
N PHE A 17 -7.46 1.28 -14.59
CA PHE A 17 -7.99 0.99 -13.24
C PHE A 17 -9.18 1.87 -12.86
N GLU A 18 -9.63 2.75 -13.77
CA GLU A 18 -10.77 3.65 -13.57
C GLU A 18 -10.69 4.40 -12.22
N PRO A 19 -9.57 5.07 -11.90
CA PRO A 19 -9.45 5.82 -10.67
C PRO A 19 -10.36 7.05 -10.68
N ASP A 20 -10.81 7.49 -9.50
CA ASP A 20 -11.58 8.74 -9.37
C ASP A 20 -10.73 9.96 -9.80
N ILE A 21 -9.41 9.90 -9.59
CA ILE A 21 -8.45 10.90 -10.05
C ILE A 21 -7.31 10.19 -10.80
N CYS A 22 -7.27 10.38 -12.12
CA CYS A 22 -6.20 9.82 -12.97
C CYS A 22 -5.05 10.84 -13.07
N THR A 23 -3.95 10.60 -12.33
CA THR A 23 -2.81 11.53 -12.28
C THR A 23 -1.54 10.87 -11.76
N ASP A 24 -0.39 11.53 -12.02
CA ASP A 24 0.88 11.15 -11.41
C ASP A 24 0.97 11.65 -9.96
N ILE A 25 1.11 10.72 -9.02
CA ILE A 25 1.21 11.03 -7.60
C ILE A 25 2.42 11.93 -7.26
N THR A 26 3.48 11.93 -8.07
CA THR A 26 4.67 12.73 -7.82
C THR A 26 4.41 14.24 -7.93
N THR A 27 3.44 14.62 -8.74
CA THR A 27 3.02 16.02 -8.94
C THR A 27 1.65 16.33 -8.33
N PHE A 28 0.96 15.32 -7.83
CA PHE A 28 -0.39 15.47 -7.29
C PHE A 28 -0.38 16.18 -5.93
N HIS A 29 -1.29 17.12 -5.77
CA HIS A 29 -1.62 17.80 -4.52
C HIS A 29 -3.10 17.64 -4.23
N TYR A 30 -3.41 17.08 -3.09
CA TYR A 30 -4.80 16.92 -2.66
C TYR A 30 -5.33 18.23 -2.06
N SER A 31 -6.49 18.68 -2.53
CA SER A 31 -7.12 19.93 -2.08
C SER A 31 -8.57 19.73 -1.56
N GLY A 32 -9.00 18.49 -1.40
CA GLY A 32 -10.32 18.17 -0.87
C GLY A 32 -10.39 18.21 0.66
N PRO A 33 -11.52 17.80 1.25
CA PRO A 33 -11.67 17.63 2.69
C PRO A 33 -10.64 16.63 3.23
N VAL A 34 -10.12 16.88 4.45
CA VAL A 34 -9.14 15.97 5.08
C VAL A 34 -9.80 14.60 5.27
N PRO A 35 -9.25 13.53 4.67
CA PRO A 35 -9.78 12.19 4.84
C PRO A 35 -9.39 11.62 6.21
N ASP A 36 -10.22 10.74 6.77
CA ASP A 36 -9.90 10.04 8.02
C ASP A 36 -8.72 9.09 7.87
N LEU A 37 -8.57 8.49 6.69
CA LEU A 37 -7.52 7.52 6.39
C LEU A 37 -6.95 7.73 4.99
N ILE A 38 -5.62 7.78 4.90
CA ILE A 38 -4.89 7.62 3.63
C ILE A 38 -4.24 6.24 3.61
N TRP A 39 -4.49 5.47 2.54
CA TRP A 39 -3.80 4.22 2.25
C TRP A 39 -3.00 4.36 0.96
N ALA A 40 -1.69 4.14 1.03
CA ALA A 40 -0.81 4.12 -0.13
C ALA A 40 -0.11 2.75 -0.26
N SER A 41 -0.07 2.23 -1.49
CA SER A 41 0.67 1.01 -1.85
C SER A 41 1.54 1.28 -3.06
N PRO A 42 2.68 1.95 -2.89
CA PRO A 42 3.62 2.19 -3.98
C PRO A 42 4.04 0.87 -4.63
N PRO A 43 4.32 0.85 -5.94
CA PRO A 43 4.75 -0.35 -6.65
C PRO A 43 5.90 -1.07 -5.94
N CYS A 44 5.75 -2.39 -5.78
CA CYS A 44 6.74 -3.21 -5.09
C CYS A 44 7.76 -3.90 -6.04
N ILE A 45 7.72 -3.56 -7.33
CA ILE A 45 8.48 -4.28 -8.35
C ILE A 45 10.00 -4.25 -8.07
N GLU A 46 10.52 -3.12 -7.63
CA GLU A 46 11.94 -2.96 -7.33
C GLU A 46 12.38 -3.58 -6.00
N PHE A 47 11.42 -3.83 -5.11
CA PHE A 47 11.64 -4.43 -3.80
C PHE A 47 11.36 -5.93 -3.77
N SER A 48 10.74 -6.48 -4.83
CA SER A 48 10.29 -7.87 -4.87
C SER A 48 11.28 -8.76 -5.60
N LYS A 49 11.81 -9.78 -4.91
CA LYS A 49 12.60 -10.83 -5.55
C LYS A 49 11.84 -11.60 -6.63
N ALA A 50 10.51 -11.57 -6.61
CA ALA A 50 9.67 -12.24 -7.59
C ALA A 50 9.68 -11.56 -8.97
N SER A 51 10.12 -10.32 -9.06
CA SER A 51 10.24 -9.57 -10.32
C SER A 51 11.60 -9.72 -11.00
N LEU A 52 12.57 -10.34 -10.31
CA LEU A 52 13.90 -10.57 -10.89
C LEU A 52 13.85 -11.77 -11.85
N PRO A 53 14.49 -11.69 -13.04
CA PRO A 53 14.72 -12.85 -13.89
C PRO A 53 15.45 -13.93 -13.09
N ALA A 54 15.16 -15.21 -13.36
CA ALA A 54 15.80 -16.34 -12.65
C ALA A 54 17.33 -16.31 -12.72
N SER A 55 17.91 -15.73 -13.77
CA SER A 55 19.36 -15.50 -13.95
C SER A 55 19.93 -14.44 -12.99
N TRP A 56 19.07 -13.61 -12.38
CA TRP A 56 19.46 -12.53 -11.45
C TRP A 56 19.18 -12.91 -9.99
N ALA A 57 18.49 -14.02 -9.77
CA ALA A 57 18.12 -14.49 -8.44
C ALA A 57 19.35 -14.80 -7.54
N CYS A 58 20.53 -14.84 -8.13
CA CYS A 58 21.72 -15.22 -7.39
C CYS A 58 22.52 -14.08 -6.78
N ASN A 59 22.20 -12.77 -6.92
CA ASN A 59 22.87 -11.75 -6.07
C ASN A 59 22.66 -10.25 -6.40
N ARG A 60 21.75 -9.84 -7.27
CA ARG A 60 21.65 -8.41 -7.56
C ARG A 60 20.21 -7.89 -7.48
N MET A 61 19.83 -7.41 -6.30
CA MET A 61 18.88 -6.30 -6.23
C MET A 61 19.52 -5.10 -6.93
N PRO A 62 18.73 -4.22 -7.62
CA PRO A 62 19.26 -2.91 -8.04
C PRO A 62 20.02 -2.31 -6.87
N ALA A 63 21.17 -1.69 -7.12
CA ALA A 63 21.99 -1.12 -6.06
C ALA A 63 21.20 -0.09 -5.22
N GLU A 64 20.25 0.60 -5.85
CA GLU A 64 19.32 1.56 -5.22
C GLU A 64 17.95 1.46 -5.92
N PRO A 65 16.90 0.98 -5.23
CA PRO A 65 15.55 0.99 -5.77
C PRO A 65 15.00 2.42 -5.80
N ASP A 66 14.15 2.71 -6.77
CA ASP A 66 13.44 4.00 -6.83
C ASP A 66 12.39 4.06 -5.71
N ILE A 67 12.58 5.01 -4.79
CA ILE A 67 11.66 5.27 -3.67
C ILE A 67 10.79 6.52 -3.89
N ASN A 68 10.85 7.17 -5.06
CA ASN A 68 10.17 8.43 -5.31
C ASN A 68 8.65 8.35 -5.13
N LEU A 69 8.03 7.24 -5.51
CA LEU A 69 6.59 7.05 -5.31
C LEU A 69 6.21 6.90 -3.83
N MET A 70 7.07 6.29 -3.01
CA MET A 70 6.88 6.25 -1.56
C MET A 70 7.06 7.64 -0.96
N LEU A 71 8.07 8.40 -1.38
CA LEU A 71 8.28 9.78 -0.93
C LEU A 71 7.10 10.69 -1.32
N ALA A 72 6.56 10.54 -2.53
CA ALA A 72 5.37 11.27 -2.97
C ALA A 72 4.14 10.95 -2.10
N ALA A 73 3.91 9.67 -1.80
CA ALA A 73 2.85 9.26 -0.89
C ALA A 73 3.04 9.85 0.51
N LYS A 74 4.27 9.82 1.04
CA LYS A 74 4.59 10.41 2.36
C LYS A 74 4.38 11.93 2.35
N ARG A 75 4.79 12.64 1.30
CA ARG A 75 4.55 14.08 1.13
C ARG A 75 3.06 14.41 1.20
N ILE A 76 2.22 13.65 0.46
CA ILE A 76 0.77 13.86 0.50
C ILE A 76 0.22 13.64 1.91
N ILE A 77 0.67 12.62 2.62
CA ILE A 77 0.27 12.35 4.01
C ILE A 77 0.67 13.51 4.91
N ASP A 78 1.89 14.05 4.75
CA ASP A 78 2.38 15.17 5.57
C ASP A 78 1.66 16.48 5.28
N ASP A 79 1.29 16.72 4.03
CA ASP A 79 0.54 17.91 3.60
C ASP A 79 -0.91 17.85 4.09
N VAL A 80 -1.57 16.70 3.93
CA VAL A 80 -3.00 16.51 4.24
C VAL A 80 -3.24 16.31 5.73
N LYS A 81 -2.31 15.65 6.44
CA LYS A 81 -2.39 15.35 7.88
C LYS A 81 -3.66 14.58 8.26
N PRO A 82 -3.93 13.44 7.61
CA PRO A 82 -5.06 12.62 7.97
C PRO A 82 -4.92 12.09 9.41
N ARG A 83 -6.03 11.73 10.05
CA ARG A 83 -5.99 11.10 11.37
C ARG A 83 -5.24 9.76 11.35
N TRP A 84 -5.44 8.98 10.29
CA TRP A 84 -4.80 7.68 10.10
C TRP A 84 -4.14 7.58 8.73
N TRP A 85 -3.02 6.88 8.69
CA TRP A 85 -2.37 6.62 7.42
C TRP A 85 -1.63 5.29 7.42
N VAL A 86 -1.56 4.68 6.25
CA VAL A 86 -0.86 3.42 5.99
C VAL A 86 -0.07 3.55 4.71
N ILE A 87 1.22 3.20 4.76
CA ILE A 87 2.01 2.87 3.57
C ILE A 87 2.30 1.37 3.63
N GLU A 88 1.97 0.66 2.56
CA GLU A 88 2.13 -0.79 2.45
C GLU A 88 3.19 -1.13 1.41
N ASN A 89 4.02 -2.13 1.70
CA ASN A 89 4.93 -2.72 0.72
C ASN A 89 5.39 -4.12 1.16
N VAL A 90 6.27 -4.74 0.35
CA VAL A 90 6.83 -6.05 0.60
C VAL A 90 8.06 -6.00 1.51
N ARG A 91 8.53 -7.18 1.96
CA ARG A 91 9.72 -7.30 2.84
C ARG A 91 10.96 -6.58 2.30
N GLY A 92 11.19 -6.60 0.97
CA GLY A 92 12.37 -5.98 0.37
C GLY A 92 12.43 -4.46 0.53
N ALA A 93 11.30 -3.81 0.77
CA ALA A 93 11.25 -2.37 1.02
C ALA A 93 11.68 -1.97 2.45
N VAL A 94 11.76 -2.93 3.39
CA VAL A 94 11.93 -2.64 4.83
C VAL A 94 13.19 -1.81 5.10
N SER A 95 14.33 -2.18 4.54
CA SER A 95 15.60 -1.46 4.76
C SER A 95 15.60 -0.04 4.19
N TRP A 96 14.78 0.20 3.17
CA TRP A 96 14.67 1.49 2.47
C TRP A 96 13.64 2.41 3.11
N PHE A 97 12.56 1.83 3.64
CA PHE A 97 11.44 2.61 4.20
C PHE A 97 11.64 2.97 5.68
N ILE A 98 12.32 2.13 6.46
CA ILE A 98 12.56 2.40 7.90
C ILE A 98 13.22 3.75 8.16
N PRO A 99 14.27 4.19 7.43
CA PRO A 99 14.90 5.49 7.68
C PRO A 99 13.96 6.68 7.50
N ILE A 100 12.87 6.52 6.73
CA ILE A 100 11.94 7.60 6.36
C ILE A 100 10.63 7.49 7.12
N LEU A 101 10.08 6.27 7.23
CA LEU A 101 8.75 6.03 7.79
C LEU A 101 8.78 5.54 9.25
N GLY A 102 9.99 5.26 9.78
CA GLY A 102 10.12 4.62 11.07
C GLY A 102 9.93 3.10 11.04
N PRO A 103 9.76 2.45 12.19
CA PRO A 103 9.64 0.99 12.28
C PRO A 103 8.35 0.48 11.62
N VAL A 104 8.42 -0.76 11.13
CA VAL A 104 7.22 -1.47 10.66
C VAL A 104 6.22 -1.59 11.80
N ARG A 105 5.01 -1.07 11.61
CA ARG A 105 3.96 -1.11 12.63
C ARG A 105 3.24 -2.45 12.67
N LYS A 106 3.01 -3.05 11.49
CA LYS A 106 2.35 -4.35 11.38
C LYS A 106 2.87 -5.15 10.19
N LYS A 107 2.94 -6.46 10.39
CA LYS A 107 3.15 -7.44 9.33
C LYS A 107 1.89 -8.28 9.16
N SER A 108 1.41 -8.41 7.93
CA SER A 108 0.28 -9.26 7.58
C SER A 108 0.66 -10.12 6.36
N GLY A 109 0.98 -11.38 6.60
CA GLY A 109 1.50 -12.27 5.56
C GLY A 109 2.81 -11.75 4.95
N SER A 110 2.81 -11.51 3.63
CA SER A 110 3.97 -10.94 2.89
C SER A 110 4.00 -9.41 2.90
N ARG A 111 3.02 -8.76 3.51
CA ARG A 111 2.86 -7.30 3.49
C ARG A 111 3.35 -6.68 4.79
N TYR A 112 4.04 -5.57 4.66
CA TYR A 112 4.59 -4.77 5.73
C TYR A 112 3.90 -3.41 5.69
N LEU A 113 3.40 -2.98 6.85
CA LEU A 113 2.62 -1.77 7.00
C LEU A 113 3.37 -0.79 7.89
N TRP A 114 3.54 0.42 7.40
CA TRP A 114 4.04 1.58 8.12
C TRP A 114 2.92 2.58 8.30
N GLY A 115 2.98 3.37 9.35
CA GLY A 115 2.03 4.44 9.54
C GLY A 115 1.45 4.56 10.92
N GLU A 116 0.44 5.40 11.02
CA GLU A 116 -0.37 5.58 12.21
C GLU A 116 -1.77 5.06 11.94
N PHE A 117 -2.15 3.98 12.61
CA PHE A 117 -3.44 3.34 12.48
C PHE A 117 -3.76 2.49 13.71
N PRO A 118 -5.04 2.25 14.03
CA PRO A 118 -5.43 1.41 15.15
C PRO A 118 -4.88 -0.02 15.00
N ILE A 119 -4.57 -0.66 16.12
CA ILE A 119 -4.20 -2.08 16.11
C ILE A 119 -5.41 -2.91 15.67
N PHE A 120 -5.19 -3.81 14.74
CA PHE A 120 -6.22 -4.73 14.26
C PHE A 120 -5.65 -6.11 14.02
N ASP A 121 -6.47 -7.13 14.22
CA ASP A 121 -6.12 -8.49 13.84
C ASP A 121 -6.68 -8.79 12.46
N CYS A 122 -5.82 -9.28 11.61
CA CYS A 122 -6.18 -9.80 10.32
C CYS A 122 -5.55 -11.17 10.20
N ASP A 123 -6.37 -12.20 10.29
CA ASP A 123 -5.94 -13.52 9.82
C ASP A 123 -5.76 -13.36 8.30
N PRO A 124 -4.53 -13.44 7.81
CA PRO A 124 -4.31 -13.23 6.40
C PRO A 124 -5.03 -14.24 5.52
N GLY A 125 -5.66 -15.30 6.10
CA GLY A 125 -6.42 -16.27 5.28
C GLY A 125 -5.71 -16.73 4.01
N TYR A 126 -4.42 -16.44 3.93
CA TYR A 126 -3.54 -16.67 2.78
C TYR A 126 -3.26 -18.17 2.61
N GLY A 127 -4.34 -18.92 2.55
CA GLY A 127 -4.31 -20.14 1.80
C GLY A 127 -3.87 -19.75 0.39
N LYS A 128 -2.76 -20.33 -0.03
CA LYS A 128 -2.16 -20.29 -1.36
C LYS A 128 -3.17 -19.83 -2.42
N TRP A 129 -3.23 -18.51 -2.66
CA TRP A 129 -3.97 -17.99 -3.79
C TRP A 129 -3.34 -18.64 -5.03
N ARG A 130 -3.98 -19.66 -5.56
CA ARG A 130 -3.66 -20.17 -6.89
C ARG A 130 -4.13 -19.09 -7.84
N LEU A 131 -3.23 -18.18 -8.16
CA LEU A 131 -3.49 -17.19 -9.19
C LEU A 131 -3.82 -17.94 -10.47
N PRO A 132 -4.91 -17.58 -11.16
CA PRO A 132 -5.20 -18.15 -12.46
C PRO A 132 -4.00 -17.91 -13.39
N PRO A 133 -3.76 -18.77 -14.37
CA PRO A 133 -2.74 -18.58 -15.39
C PRO A 133 -3.20 -17.44 -16.33
N SER A 134 -3.10 -16.19 -15.88
CA SER A 134 -3.49 -15.02 -16.65
C SER A 134 -2.32 -14.07 -16.83
N ARG A 135 -2.39 -13.22 -17.87
CA ARG A 135 -1.42 -12.14 -18.13
C ARG A 135 -1.42 -11.11 -17.00
N ASP A 136 -2.47 -11.07 -16.18
CA ASP A 136 -2.71 -10.06 -15.14
C ASP A 136 -2.15 -10.43 -13.76
N ARG A 137 -1.26 -11.42 -13.67
CA ARG A 137 -0.68 -11.88 -12.38
C ARG A 137 -0.02 -10.75 -11.59
N ALA A 138 0.59 -9.78 -12.26
CA ALA A 138 1.23 -8.65 -11.60
C ALA A 138 0.19 -7.75 -10.95
N ALA A 139 -0.86 -7.38 -11.67
CA ALA A 139 -1.96 -6.57 -11.16
C ALA A 139 -2.68 -7.26 -9.98
N ILE A 140 -3.00 -8.57 -10.12
CA ILE A 140 -3.64 -9.33 -9.04
C ILE A 140 -2.75 -9.41 -7.78
N ARG A 141 -1.42 -9.53 -7.95
CA ARG A 141 -0.48 -9.55 -6.82
C ARG A 141 -0.34 -8.20 -6.14
N SER A 142 -0.52 -7.11 -6.86
CA SER A 142 -0.46 -5.75 -6.32
C SER A 142 -1.72 -5.37 -5.53
N MET A 143 -2.84 -6.07 -5.76
CA MET A 143 -4.08 -5.79 -5.05
C MET A 143 -3.93 -6.02 -3.55
N ILE A 144 -4.44 -5.06 -2.79
CA ILE A 144 -4.54 -5.21 -1.33
C ILE A 144 -5.62 -6.26 -1.01
N PRO A 145 -5.30 -7.28 -0.19
CA PRO A 145 -6.30 -8.25 0.19
C PRO A 145 -7.50 -7.59 0.84
N ARG A 146 -8.68 -7.97 0.37
CA ARG A 146 -9.95 -7.44 0.86
C ARG A 146 -10.12 -7.60 2.37
N GLN A 147 -9.62 -8.71 2.95
CA GLN A 147 -9.63 -8.96 4.39
C GLN A 147 -8.79 -7.94 5.15
N LEU A 148 -7.64 -7.55 4.60
CA LEU A 148 -6.75 -6.59 5.23
C LEU A 148 -7.38 -5.18 5.27
N SER A 149 -7.93 -4.72 4.14
CA SER A 149 -8.62 -3.43 4.08
C SER A 149 -9.89 -3.41 4.92
N LYS A 150 -10.63 -4.54 5.00
CA LYS A 150 -11.80 -4.68 5.85
C LYS A 150 -11.45 -4.63 7.33
N ALA A 151 -10.40 -5.35 7.75
CA ALA A 151 -9.97 -5.37 9.15
C ALA A 151 -9.51 -3.99 9.63
N LEU A 152 -8.78 -3.26 8.77
CA LEU A 152 -8.38 -1.89 9.09
C LEU A 152 -9.60 -0.96 9.18
N SER A 153 -10.55 -1.02 8.25
CA SER A 153 -11.73 -0.15 8.31
C SER A 153 -12.55 -0.37 9.58
N ILE A 154 -12.72 -1.62 10.01
CA ILE A 154 -13.38 -1.94 11.29
C ILE A 154 -12.63 -1.33 12.47
N ALA A 155 -11.30 -1.43 12.49
CA ALA A 155 -10.50 -0.89 13.58
C ALA A 155 -10.56 0.63 13.65
N VAL A 156 -10.59 1.32 12.50
CA VAL A 156 -10.74 2.77 12.41
C VAL A 156 -12.12 3.18 12.95
N GLU A 157 -13.19 2.57 12.46
CA GLU A 157 -14.57 2.83 12.92
C GLU A 157 -14.70 2.65 14.45
N SER A 158 -14.17 1.54 14.98
CA SER A 158 -14.19 1.26 16.43
C SER A 158 -13.33 2.22 17.27
N SER A 159 -12.39 2.93 16.65
CA SER A 159 -11.57 3.93 17.35
C SER A 159 -12.24 5.31 17.42
N GLU A 160 -13.26 5.54 16.62
CA GLU A 160 -14.05 6.79 16.60
C GLU A 160 -15.15 6.79 17.67
N GLU A 161 -15.60 5.60 18.06
CA GLU A 161 -16.65 5.44 19.07
C GLU A 161 -16.14 5.60 20.52
N ARG A 162 -14.82 5.81 20.71
CA ARG A 162 -14.17 5.99 22.02
C ARG A 162 -13.66 7.40 22.21
#